data_699cb71782eb5d1daac367cf7b5aabbe
#
_entry.id   699cb71782eb5d1daac367cf7b5aabbe
#
_cell.length_a   1.000
_cell.length_b   1.000
_cell.length_c   1.000
_cell.angle_alpha   90.00
_cell.angle_beta   90.00
_cell.angle_gamma   90.00
#
_symmetry.space_group_name_H-M   'P 1'
#
loop_
_entity.id
_entity.type
_entity.pdbx_description
1 polymer ?
#
loop_
_entity_poly.entity_id
_entity_poly.type
_entity_poly.pdbx_seq_one_letter_code
_entity_poly.pdbx_strand_id
1 'polypeptide(L)'
;MKDNHTWVICAYGESDYLEACIQSLKNQTLQSQIICYSSTPLDSIKELCQRYAIPFYTKQGGGIGKDWNNAISFVETKYATIAHQDDYYEPRYVEKVLAKMEKTSDVLIGYSDYFEEKNGLKIPANTNLKIKTLMLKTMNLFPASHFWRNRVMAFGNPICCPAVTYNRENLKNFYFDEGMRVSLDWYAWYKISEYKGRFAYVSDKLMCHRIHGESETSKTIADNTRSKEDLYMYQLFWPKWMAKLLMRQYVKSQKTNN
;
A
#
# COMPACT_ATOMS: atom_id res chain seq x y z
N MET A 1 -2.95 10.14 -21.59
CA MET A 1 -2.59 9.25 -20.47
C MET A 1 -2.16 10.00 -19.20
N LYS A 2 -1.56 11.21 -19.33
CA LYS A 2 -1.21 12.06 -18.16
C LYS A 2 -2.37 12.35 -17.21
N ASP A 3 -3.59 12.37 -17.72
CA ASP A 3 -4.79 12.82 -17.01
C ASP A 3 -5.61 11.68 -16.39
N ASN A 4 -5.08 10.46 -16.35
CA ASN A 4 -5.84 9.30 -15.89
C ASN A 4 -5.34 8.70 -14.56
N HIS A 5 -4.21 9.20 -14.02
CA HIS A 5 -3.60 8.72 -12.78
C HIS A 5 -3.11 9.87 -11.91
N THR A 6 -3.35 9.75 -10.61
CA THR A 6 -2.84 10.68 -9.58
C THR A 6 -2.06 9.93 -8.52
N TRP A 7 -0.86 10.41 -8.23
CA TRP A 7 -0.12 10.11 -7.03
C TRP A 7 -0.67 10.94 -5.87
N VAL A 8 -1.00 10.29 -4.77
CA VAL A 8 -1.42 10.95 -3.52
C VAL A 8 -0.37 10.69 -2.47
N ILE A 9 0.49 11.66 -2.20
CA ILE A 9 1.45 11.57 -1.10
C ILE A 9 0.70 11.81 0.20
N CYS A 10 0.67 10.82 1.09
CA CYS A 10 0.17 10.98 2.45
C CYS A 10 1.36 11.30 3.37
N ALA A 11 1.51 12.59 3.71
CA ALA A 11 2.55 13.07 4.61
C ALA A 11 2.02 13.21 6.04
N TYR A 12 2.81 12.76 7.02
CA TYR A 12 2.48 12.85 8.44
C TYR A 12 3.74 13.17 9.25
N GLY A 13 3.71 14.29 9.98
CA GLY A 13 4.89 14.76 10.70
C GLY A 13 6.07 15.09 9.78
N GLU A 14 7.23 15.30 10.37
CA GLU A 14 8.47 15.48 9.61
C GLU A 14 9.02 14.17 9.07
N SER A 15 9.64 14.21 7.88
CA SER A 15 10.27 13.06 7.28
C SER A 15 11.43 13.46 6.38
N ASP A 16 12.60 12.95 6.65
CA ASP A 16 13.79 13.13 5.82
C ASP A 16 13.65 12.48 4.43
N TYR A 17 12.65 11.63 4.24
CA TYR A 17 12.45 10.87 3.01
C TYR A 17 11.45 11.50 2.04
N LEU A 18 10.64 12.48 2.48
CA LEU A 18 9.56 13.06 1.68
C LEU A 18 10.07 13.64 0.35
N GLU A 19 11.21 14.34 0.36
CA GLU A 19 11.78 14.91 -0.88
C GLU A 19 12.19 13.80 -1.86
N ALA A 20 12.83 12.74 -1.39
CA ALA A 20 13.20 11.60 -2.22
C ALA A 20 11.97 10.86 -2.79
N CYS A 21 10.89 10.74 -2.00
CA CYS A 21 9.61 10.25 -2.50
C CYS A 21 9.12 11.13 -3.65
N ILE A 22 8.98 12.44 -3.46
CA ILE A 22 8.55 13.40 -4.49
C ILE A 22 9.37 13.27 -5.76
N GLN A 23 10.70 13.23 -5.64
CA GLN A 23 11.59 13.10 -6.78
C GLN A 23 11.35 11.80 -7.56
N SER A 24 11.12 10.69 -6.88
CA SER A 24 10.81 9.41 -7.53
C SER A 24 9.51 9.44 -8.32
N LEU A 25 8.49 10.18 -7.83
CA LEU A 25 7.22 10.36 -8.53
C LEU A 25 7.35 11.31 -9.75
N LYS A 26 8.19 12.34 -9.65
CA LYS A 26 8.49 13.24 -10.78
C LYS A 26 9.31 12.55 -11.86
N ASN A 27 10.11 11.54 -11.51
CA ASN A 27 10.99 10.83 -12.44
C ASN A 27 10.32 9.62 -13.13
N GLN A 28 9.00 9.50 -13.07
CA GLN A 28 8.29 8.42 -13.76
C GLN A 28 8.35 8.58 -15.28
N THR A 29 8.53 7.48 -16.02
CA THR A 29 8.50 7.46 -17.50
C THR A 29 7.14 7.86 -18.05
N LEU A 30 6.05 7.47 -17.37
CA LEU A 30 4.70 7.94 -17.62
C LEU A 30 4.32 8.96 -16.54
N GLN A 31 4.29 10.23 -16.93
CA GLN A 31 3.96 11.34 -16.03
C GLN A 31 2.51 11.27 -15.57
N SER A 32 2.26 11.64 -14.33
CA SER A 32 0.96 11.66 -13.67
C SER A 32 0.76 12.96 -12.89
N GLN A 33 -0.45 13.22 -12.48
CA GLN A 33 -0.71 14.25 -11.47
C GLN A 33 -0.11 13.81 -10.13
N ILE A 34 0.38 14.77 -9.36
CA ILE A 34 0.88 14.52 -7.99
C ILE A 34 0.21 15.52 -7.08
N ILE A 35 -0.40 15.05 -6.00
CA ILE A 35 -0.92 15.86 -4.92
C ILE A 35 -0.31 15.40 -3.59
N CYS A 36 -0.23 16.30 -2.62
CA CYS A 36 0.18 15.97 -1.27
C CYS A 36 -0.96 16.28 -0.31
N TYR A 37 -1.22 15.36 0.61
CA TYR A 37 -2.16 15.49 1.70
C TYR A 37 -1.46 15.31 3.03
N SER A 38 -1.82 16.14 4.02
CA SER A 38 -1.40 15.94 5.41
C SER A 38 -2.48 16.38 6.38
N SER A 39 -2.74 15.56 7.41
CA SER A 39 -3.55 15.93 8.56
C SER A 39 -2.74 16.71 9.62
N THR A 40 -1.41 16.77 9.45
CA THR A 40 -0.47 17.53 10.29
C THR A 40 0.31 18.52 9.42
N PRO A 41 -0.32 19.65 9.00
CA PRO A 41 0.23 20.55 7.97
C PRO A 41 1.42 21.35 8.51
N LEU A 42 2.61 20.81 8.44
CA LEU A 42 3.87 21.47 8.80
C LEU A 42 4.35 22.41 7.68
N ASP A 43 5.04 23.47 8.04
CA ASP A 43 5.59 24.42 7.06
C ASP A 43 6.66 23.76 6.18
N SER A 44 7.47 22.88 6.73
CA SER A 44 8.44 22.07 5.97
C SER A 44 7.80 21.27 4.82
N ILE A 45 6.63 20.66 5.06
CA ILE A 45 5.87 19.93 4.03
C ILE A 45 5.35 20.90 2.96
N LYS A 46 4.77 22.05 3.39
CA LYS A 46 4.24 23.07 2.46
C LYS A 46 5.32 23.65 1.57
N GLU A 47 6.48 23.98 2.13
CA GLU A 47 7.63 24.50 1.40
C GLU A 47 8.14 23.52 0.36
N LEU A 48 8.23 22.22 0.69
CA LEU A 48 8.55 21.17 -0.28
C LEU A 48 7.51 21.10 -1.39
N CYS A 49 6.22 21.11 -1.06
CA CYS A 49 5.16 21.10 -2.05
C CYS A 49 5.22 22.32 -2.98
N GLN A 50 5.49 23.52 -2.45
CA GLN A 50 5.68 24.74 -3.23
C GLN A 50 6.90 24.64 -4.16
N ARG A 51 8.04 24.18 -3.65
CA ARG A 51 9.27 24.00 -4.42
C ARG A 51 9.08 23.08 -5.63
N TYR A 52 8.30 22.03 -5.46
CA TYR A 52 8.03 21.03 -6.50
C TYR A 52 6.74 21.30 -7.30
N ALA A 53 6.06 22.43 -7.06
CA ALA A 53 4.78 22.80 -7.67
C ALA A 53 3.72 21.67 -7.54
N ILE A 54 3.55 21.14 -6.32
CA ILE A 54 2.60 20.09 -5.97
C ILE A 54 1.44 20.72 -5.18
N PRO A 55 0.17 20.54 -5.60
CA PRO A 55 -0.99 20.94 -4.81
C PRO A 55 -0.97 20.27 -3.43
N PHE A 56 -1.17 21.09 -2.38
CA PHE A 56 -1.20 20.65 -0.99
C PHE A 56 -2.61 20.74 -0.43
N TYR A 57 -3.08 19.68 0.19
CA TYR A 57 -4.41 19.59 0.80
C TYR A 57 -4.30 19.18 2.27
N THR A 58 -5.25 19.64 3.06
CA THR A 58 -5.38 19.28 4.48
C THR A 58 -6.83 19.14 4.88
N LYS A 59 -7.12 18.18 5.74
CA LYS A 59 -8.39 18.01 6.47
C LYS A 59 -8.08 17.49 7.86
N GLN A 60 -9.05 17.58 8.76
CA GLN A 60 -8.94 17.00 10.10
C GLN A 60 -8.69 15.49 9.99
N GLY A 61 -7.59 15.04 10.58
CA GLY A 61 -7.20 13.65 10.67
C GLY A 61 -8.00 12.84 11.69
N GLY A 62 -7.60 11.61 11.90
CA GLY A 62 -8.23 10.69 12.84
C GLY A 62 -7.69 9.27 12.74
N GLY A 63 -6.46 9.11 12.30
CA GLY A 63 -5.78 7.84 12.05
C GLY A 63 -5.56 7.57 10.56
N ILE A 64 -4.72 6.58 10.26
CA ILE A 64 -4.24 6.29 8.91
C ILE A 64 -5.39 6.08 7.93
N GLY A 65 -6.42 5.30 8.29
CA GLY A 65 -7.55 5.02 7.41
C GLY A 65 -8.32 6.27 7.03
N LYS A 66 -8.57 7.16 8.01
CA LYS A 66 -9.22 8.44 7.75
C LYS A 66 -8.37 9.36 6.89
N ASP A 67 -7.07 9.39 7.13
CA ASP A 67 -6.14 10.19 6.33
C ASP A 67 -6.08 9.71 4.88
N TRP A 68 -6.07 8.40 4.63
CA TRP A 68 -6.15 7.85 3.28
C TRP A 68 -7.49 8.13 2.59
N ASN A 69 -8.61 8.02 3.31
CA ASN A 69 -9.94 8.38 2.80
C ASN A 69 -10.00 9.87 2.43
N ASN A 70 -9.49 10.74 3.29
CA ASN A 70 -9.38 12.17 3.02
C ASN A 70 -8.50 12.45 1.80
N ALA A 71 -7.32 11.83 1.73
CA ALA A 71 -6.36 12.02 0.66
C ALA A 71 -6.95 11.62 -0.71
N ILE A 72 -7.58 10.45 -0.81
CA ILE A 72 -8.23 9.98 -2.03
C ILE A 72 -9.42 10.88 -2.42
N SER A 73 -10.08 11.54 -1.47
CA SER A 73 -11.22 12.42 -1.77
C SER A 73 -10.86 13.64 -2.63
N PHE A 74 -9.57 14.00 -2.72
CA PHE A 74 -9.07 15.07 -3.59
C PHE A 74 -8.66 14.62 -4.99
N VAL A 75 -8.71 13.31 -5.26
CA VAL A 75 -8.34 12.77 -6.56
C VAL A 75 -9.54 12.81 -7.51
N GLU A 76 -9.34 13.30 -8.73
CA GLU A 76 -10.36 13.35 -9.77
C GLU A 76 -10.15 12.28 -10.87
N THR A 77 -8.92 11.78 -10.99
CA THR A 77 -8.56 10.80 -12.03
C THR A 77 -9.14 9.41 -11.74
N LYS A 78 -9.21 8.57 -12.77
CA LYS A 78 -9.68 7.19 -12.69
C LYS A 78 -8.83 6.32 -11.79
N TYR A 79 -7.51 6.48 -11.87
CA TYR A 79 -6.55 5.71 -11.10
C TYR A 79 -5.87 6.58 -10.04
N ALA A 80 -5.62 6.02 -8.88
CA ALA A 80 -4.90 6.66 -7.80
C ALA A 80 -3.91 5.71 -7.14
N THR A 81 -2.73 6.19 -6.79
CA THR A 81 -1.77 5.46 -5.93
C THR A 81 -1.50 6.30 -4.69
N ILE A 82 -1.70 5.71 -3.51
CA ILE A 82 -1.29 6.33 -2.24
C ILE A 82 0.20 6.07 -2.07
N ALA A 83 1.01 7.13 -2.19
CA ALA A 83 2.43 7.07 -1.95
C ALA A 83 2.70 7.37 -0.46
N HIS A 84 3.42 6.47 0.21
CA HIS A 84 3.91 6.74 1.56
C HIS A 84 5.13 7.65 1.46
N GLN A 85 5.23 8.62 2.36
CA GLN A 85 6.27 9.65 2.33
C GLN A 85 7.70 9.13 2.49
N ASP A 86 7.86 7.93 3.04
CA ASP A 86 9.12 7.27 3.35
C ASP A 86 9.57 6.28 2.27
N ASP A 87 8.73 5.98 1.29
CA ASP A 87 9.02 5.04 0.20
C ASP A 87 9.40 5.75 -1.11
N TYR A 88 9.88 4.99 -2.10
CA TYR A 88 10.14 5.52 -3.44
C TYR A 88 9.81 4.49 -4.53
N TYR A 89 9.69 4.98 -5.78
CA TYR A 89 9.22 4.20 -6.90
C TYR A 89 10.24 4.18 -8.03
N GLU A 90 10.40 3.01 -8.64
CA GLU A 90 11.20 2.86 -9.87
C GLU A 90 10.52 3.61 -11.03
N PRO A 91 11.29 4.15 -11.98
CA PRO A 91 10.75 5.07 -13.01
C PRO A 91 9.62 4.49 -13.87
N ARG A 92 9.50 3.18 -14.00
CA ARG A 92 8.50 2.51 -14.83
C ARG A 92 7.29 2.00 -14.07
N TYR A 93 7.07 2.42 -12.82
CA TYR A 93 5.96 1.92 -12.00
C TYR A 93 4.60 2.23 -12.66
N VAL A 94 4.30 3.52 -12.89
CA VAL A 94 3.00 3.92 -13.46
C VAL A 94 2.79 3.29 -14.83
N GLU A 95 3.80 3.35 -15.70
CA GLU A 95 3.74 2.75 -17.05
C GLU A 95 3.32 1.28 -17.01
N LYS A 96 3.99 0.47 -16.20
CA LYS A 96 3.76 -0.97 -16.16
C LYS A 96 2.46 -1.36 -15.45
N VAL A 97 2.16 -0.66 -14.35
CA VAL A 97 0.95 -0.94 -13.57
C VAL A 97 -0.30 -0.57 -14.37
N LEU A 98 -0.34 0.64 -14.96
CA LEU A 98 -1.49 1.05 -15.78
C LEU A 98 -1.63 0.19 -17.03
N ALA A 99 -0.54 -0.12 -17.74
CA ALA A 99 -0.59 -1.02 -18.89
C ALA A 99 -1.16 -2.42 -18.54
N LYS A 100 -0.96 -2.88 -17.29
CA LYS A 100 -1.56 -4.11 -16.80
C LYS A 100 -3.03 -3.94 -16.44
N MET A 101 -3.40 -2.82 -15.79
CA MET A 101 -4.76 -2.53 -15.37
C MET A 101 -5.71 -2.27 -16.55
N GLU A 102 -5.24 -1.62 -17.59
CA GLU A 102 -6.03 -1.24 -18.76
C GLU A 102 -6.33 -2.40 -19.72
N LYS A 103 -5.75 -3.59 -19.49
CA LYS A 103 -6.04 -4.79 -20.29
C LYS A 103 -7.49 -5.26 -20.19
N THR A 104 -8.17 -4.93 -19.09
CA THR A 104 -9.57 -5.30 -18.86
C THR A 104 -10.27 -4.23 -18.05
N SER A 105 -11.56 -3.99 -18.32
CA SER A 105 -12.34 -2.94 -17.66
C SER A 105 -12.71 -3.23 -16.20
N ASP A 106 -12.64 -4.50 -15.78
CA ASP A 106 -13.08 -4.97 -14.47
C ASP A 106 -11.96 -5.02 -13.40
N VAL A 107 -10.81 -4.38 -13.66
CA VAL A 107 -9.72 -4.32 -12.67
C VAL A 107 -10.08 -3.42 -11.51
N LEU A 108 -9.91 -3.93 -10.28
CA LEU A 108 -10.15 -3.22 -9.03
C LEU A 108 -8.88 -2.50 -8.55
N ILE A 109 -7.78 -3.24 -8.45
CA ILE A 109 -6.47 -2.74 -8.08
C ILE A 109 -5.38 -3.33 -8.98
N GLY A 110 -4.33 -2.53 -9.22
CA GLY A 110 -3.07 -2.99 -9.80
C GLY A 110 -1.93 -2.81 -8.81
N TYR A 111 -0.99 -3.74 -8.78
CA TYR A 111 0.15 -3.65 -7.86
C TYR A 111 1.39 -4.33 -8.42
N SER A 112 2.54 -3.87 -7.96
CA SER A 112 3.82 -4.47 -8.30
C SER A 112 4.40 -5.30 -7.16
N ASP A 113 5.42 -6.11 -7.47
CA ASP A 113 6.35 -6.59 -6.46
C ASP A 113 7.23 -5.43 -5.96
N TYR A 114 7.95 -5.64 -4.86
CA TYR A 114 8.74 -4.60 -4.22
C TYR A 114 10.08 -5.16 -3.71
N PHE A 115 10.97 -4.29 -3.36
CA PHE A 115 12.20 -4.59 -2.63
C PHE A 115 12.29 -3.74 -1.36
N GLU A 116 13.17 -4.14 -0.48
CA GLU A 116 13.38 -3.45 0.79
C GLU A 116 14.75 -2.76 0.80
N GLU A 117 14.81 -1.62 1.47
CA GLU A 117 16.01 -0.84 1.69
C GLU A 117 16.17 -0.57 3.19
N LYS A 118 17.39 -0.72 3.72
CA LYS A 118 17.75 -0.37 5.09
C LYS A 118 19.06 0.42 5.07
N ASN A 119 19.08 1.58 5.70
CA ASN A 119 20.25 2.48 5.74
C ASN A 119 20.81 2.83 4.35
N GLY A 120 19.94 3.07 3.36
CA GLY A 120 20.34 3.43 2.00
C GLY A 120 20.84 2.27 1.13
N LEU A 121 20.81 1.04 1.64
CA LEU A 121 21.25 -0.15 0.90
C LEU A 121 20.08 -1.08 0.62
N LYS A 122 19.91 -1.46 -0.66
CA LYS A 122 18.95 -2.52 -1.04
C LYS A 122 19.35 -3.83 -0.37
N ILE A 123 18.45 -4.41 0.40
CA ILE A 123 18.70 -5.67 1.08
C ILE A 123 18.24 -6.86 0.23
N PRO A 124 18.98 -7.98 0.27
CA PRO A 124 18.56 -9.21 -0.39
C PRO A 124 17.19 -9.68 0.14
N ALA A 125 16.36 -10.21 -0.77
CA ALA A 125 15.05 -10.73 -0.37
C ALA A 125 15.21 -11.84 0.68
N ASN A 126 14.72 -11.57 1.88
CA ASN A 126 14.64 -12.55 2.97
C ASN A 126 13.57 -13.62 2.69
N THR A 127 13.47 -14.62 3.54
CA THR A 127 12.51 -15.72 3.38
C THR A 127 11.06 -15.22 3.33
N ASN A 128 10.71 -14.23 4.16
CA ASN A 128 9.35 -13.67 4.18
C ASN A 128 9.02 -12.97 2.86
N LEU A 129 9.93 -12.18 2.32
CA LEU A 129 9.71 -11.48 1.05
C LEU A 129 9.58 -12.49 -0.11
N LYS A 130 10.37 -13.57 -0.10
CA LYS A 130 10.24 -14.67 -1.09
C LYS A 130 8.88 -15.36 -0.99
N ILE A 131 8.38 -15.61 0.23
CA ILE A 131 7.05 -16.20 0.47
C ILE A 131 5.97 -15.24 -0.04
N LYS A 132 6.05 -13.94 0.27
CA LYS A 132 5.11 -12.94 -0.25
C LYS A 132 5.08 -12.90 -1.78
N THR A 133 6.24 -12.85 -2.43
CA THR A 133 6.34 -12.93 -3.91
C THR A 133 5.69 -14.21 -4.46
N LEU A 134 5.88 -15.36 -3.81
CA LEU A 134 5.22 -16.61 -4.19
C LEU A 134 3.69 -16.51 -4.05
N MET A 135 3.21 -15.93 -2.95
CA MET A 135 1.77 -15.69 -2.72
C MET A 135 1.18 -14.78 -3.79
N LEU A 136 1.86 -13.70 -4.18
CA LEU A 136 1.43 -12.79 -5.25
C LEU A 136 1.32 -13.52 -6.60
N LYS A 137 2.31 -14.32 -6.95
CA LYS A 137 2.28 -15.17 -8.16
C LYS A 137 1.12 -16.16 -8.13
N THR A 138 0.90 -16.81 -6.98
CA THR A 138 -0.20 -17.76 -6.78
C THR A 138 -1.55 -17.07 -6.89
N MET A 139 -1.72 -15.87 -6.31
CA MET A 139 -2.93 -15.08 -6.43
C MET A 139 -3.25 -14.70 -7.88
N ASN A 140 -2.22 -14.44 -8.68
CA ASN A 140 -2.36 -14.06 -10.09
C ASN A 140 -2.79 -15.23 -11.00
N LEU A 141 -2.82 -16.48 -10.53
CA LEU A 141 -3.34 -17.61 -11.32
C LEU A 141 -4.84 -17.47 -11.62
N PHE A 142 -5.60 -16.97 -10.65
CA PHE A 142 -7.05 -16.74 -10.80
C PHE A 142 -7.42 -15.33 -10.30
N PRO A 143 -6.96 -14.26 -10.98
CA PRO A 143 -7.05 -12.89 -10.48
C PRO A 143 -8.47 -12.35 -10.33
N ALA A 144 -9.45 -12.92 -11.03
CA ALA A 144 -10.87 -12.56 -10.92
C ALA A 144 -11.63 -13.39 -9.86
N SER A 145 -11.03 -14.43 -9.31
CA SER A 145 -11.70 -15.30 -8.33
C SER A 145 -11.60 -14.72 -6.93
N HIS A 146 -12.73 -14.26 -6.38
CA HIS A 146 -12.86 -13.86 -4.99
C HIS A 146 -12.41 -14.97 -4.02
N PHE A 147 -12.90 -16.20 -4.23
CA PHE A 147 -12.53 -17.35 -3.40
C PHE A 147 -11.00 -17.56 -3.40
N TRP A 148 -10.36 -17.51 -4.57
CA TRP A 148 -8.93 -17.76 -4.68
C TRP A 148 -8.09 -16.66 -4.01
N ARG A 149 -8.44 -15.39 -4.26
CA ARG A 149 -7.78 -14.25 -3.58
C ARG A 149 -7.83 -14.42 -2.07
N ASN A 150 -9.01 -14.74 -1.53
CA ASN A 150 -9.20 -14.93 -0.10
C ASN A 150 -8.43 -16.14 0.44
N ARG A 151 -8.34 -17.25 -0.32
CA ARG A 151 -7.52 -18.41 0.11
C ARG A 151 -6.04 -18.08 0.20
N VAL A 152 -5.50 -17.27 -0.70
CA VAL A 152 -4.11 -16.81 -0.61
C VAL A 152 -3.93 -15.84 0.56
N MET A 153 -4.78 -14.83 0.68
CA MET A 153 -4.72 -13.84 1.78
C MET A 153 -4.99 -14.46 3.16
N ALA A 154 -5.60 -15.62 3.24
CA ALA A 154 -5.82 -16.34 4.48
C ALA A 154 -4.53 -16.80 5.18
N PHE A 155 -3.39 -16.76 4.50
CA PHE A 155 -2.07 -17.10 5.06
C PHE A 155 -1.23 -15.88 5.42
N GLY A 156 -1.70 -14.68 5.14
CA GLY A 156 -1.04 -13.42 5.46
C GLY A 156 -1.25 -12.35 4.39
N ASN A 157 -0.74 -11.15 4.63
CA ASN A 157 -0.79 -10.04 3.68
C ASN A 157 0.42 -10.05 2.74
N PRO A 158 0.28 -10.45 1.46
CA PRO A 158 1.39 -10.41 0.51
C PRO A 158 1.53 -9.07 -0.20
N ILE A 159 0.45 -8.26 -0.29
CA ILE A 159 0.42 -7.02 -1.07
C ILE A 159 0.99 -5.89 -0.22
N CYS A 160 2.04 -5.25 -0.71
CA CYS A 160 2.62 -4.07 -0.08
C CYS A 160 1.75 -2.85 -0.35
N CYS A 161 1.32 -2.15 0.71
CA CYS A 161 0.34 -1.08 0.60
C CYS A 161 0.74 0.04 -0.39
N PRO A 162 1.92 0.65 -0.28
CA PRO A 162 2.31 1.72 -1.20
C PRO A 162 2.53 1.24 -2.65
N ALA A 163 2.61 -0.08 -2.89
CA ALA A 163 2.73 -0.62 -4.24
C ALA A 163 1.39 -0.76 -4.98
N VAL A 164 0.29 -0.18 -4.47
CA VAL A 164 -1.06 -0.40 -5.00
C VAL A 164 -1.63 0.84 -5.68
N THR A 165 -2.11 0.64 -6.91
CA THR A 165 -2.90 1.59 -7.67
C THR A 165 -4.37 1.15 -7.66
N TYR A 166 -5.28 2.05 -7.31
CA TYR A 166 -6.72 1.81 -7.18
C TYR A 166 -7.46 2.28 -8.43
N ASN A 167 -8.40 1.48 -8.92
CA ASN A 167 -9.39 1.92 -9.92
C ASN A 167 -10.60 2.52 -9.21
N ARG A 168 -10.65 3.84 -9.11
CA ARG A 168 -11.67 4.57 -8.37
C ARG A 168 -13.08 4.43 -8.97
N GLU A 169 -13.17 4.20 -10.29
CA GLU A 169 -14.46 3.97 -10.94
C GLU A 169 -15.09 2.63 -10.52
N ASN A 170 -14.27 1.58 -10.39
CA ASN A 170 -14.73 0.27 -9.96
C ASN A 170 -14.84 0.14 -8.42
N LEU A 171 -14.26 1.09 -7.69
CA LEU A 171 -14.21 1.13 -6.22
C LEU A 171 -14.95 2.36 -5.64
N LYS A 172 -15.97 2.88 -6.32
CA LYS A 172 -16.69 4.12 -5.93
C LYS A 172 -17.19 4.15 -4.48
N ASN A 173 -17.55 3.00 -3.93
CA ASN A 173 -18.10 2.87 -2.57
C ASN A 173 -17.10 2.23 -1.60
N PHE A 174 -15.83 2.14 -1.99
CA PHE A 174 -14.79 1.63 -1.10
C PHE A 174 -14.22 2.75 -0.25
N TYR A 175 -14.10 2.47 1.05
CA TYR A 175 -13.41 3.32 2.02
C TYR A 175 -12.53 2.43 2.89
N PHE A 176 -11.37 2.95 3.26
CA PHE A 176 -10.53 2.32 4.28
C PHE A 176 -11.21 2.36 5.63
N ASP A 177 -11.03 1.34 6.42
CA ASP A 177 -11.54 1.27 7.79
C ASP A 177 -10.82 2.32 8.67
N GLU A 178 -11.57 3.13 9.42
CA GLU A 178 -10.98 4.20 10.24
C GLU A 178 -10.63 3.73 11.65
N GLY A 179 -11.01 2.50 12.04
CA GLY A 179 -10.70 1.92 13.33
C GLY A 179 -9.44 1.06 13.36
N MET A 180 -9.01 0.56 12.21
CA MET A 180 -7.79 -0.24 12.08
C MET A 180 -6.54 0.64 11.99
N ARG A 181 -5.44 0.20 12.62
CA ARG A 181 -4.18 0.94 12.65
C ARG A 181 -3.04 0.24 11.92
N VAL A 182 -2.96 -1.07 12.00
CA VAL A 182 -1.80 -1.85 11.54
C VAL A 182 -2.14 -2.75 10.36
N SER A 183 -3.21 -3.55 10.47
CA SER A 183 -3.62 -4.48 9.44
C SER A 183 -4.64 -3.87 8.48
N LEU A 184 -4.69 -2.54 8.43
CA LEU A 184 -5.60 -1.74 7.62
C LEU A 184 -5.54 -2.09 6.14
N ASP A 185 -4.34 -2.24 5.61
CA ASP A 185 -4.08 -2.63 4.22
C ASP A 185 -4.58 -4.06 3.94
N TRP A 186 -4.28 -5.02 4.82
CA TRP A 186 -4.78 -6.40 4.68
C TRP A 186 -6.32 -6.46 4.70
N TYR A 187 -6.93 -5.69 5.61
CA TYR A 187 -8.39 -5.57 5.66
C TYR A 187 -8.95 -4.90 4.40
N ALA A 188 -8.27 -3.88 3.89
CA ALA A 188 -8.65 -3.24 2.62
C ALA A 188 -8.64 -4.24 1.46
N TRP A 189 -7.61 -5.10 1.34
CA TRP A 189 -7.57 -6.12 0.28
C TRP A 189 -8.68 -7.16 0.44
N TYR A 190 -8.98 -7.55 1.67
CA TYR A 190 -10.11 -8.42 1.96
C TYR A 190 -11.42 -7.78 1.50
N LYS A 191 -11.70 -6.53 1.89
CA LYS A 191 -12.91 -5.81 1.48
C LYS A 191 -12.98 -5.55 -0.03
N ILE A 192 -11.90 -5.15 -0.66
CA ILE A 192 -11.85 -4.96 -2.12
C ILE A 192 -12.08 -6.29 -2.85
N SER A 193 -11.63 -7.40 -2.27
CA SER A 193 -11.83 -8.72 -2.87
C SER A 193 -13.32 -9.12 -2.93
N GLU A 194 -14.21 -8.50 -2.13
CA GLU A 194 -15.66 -8.72 -2.19
C GLU A 194 -16.32 -8.08 -3.43
N TYR A 195 -15.66 -7.11 -4.05
CA TYR A 195 -16.15 -6.50 -5.29
C TYR A 195 -15.96 -7.45 -6.48
N LYS A 196 -16.92 -7.39 -7.42
CA LYS A 196 -16.79 -8.11 -8.68
C LYS A 196 -15.72 -7.47 -9.54
N GLY A 197 -14.68 -8.22 -9.88
CA GLY A 197 -13.56 -7.74 -10.68
C GLY A 197 -12.29 -8.51 -10.35
N ARG A 198 -11.16 -8.03 -10.85
CA ARG A 198 -9.86 -8.70 -10.73
C ARG A 198 -8.78 -7.82 -10.12
N PHE A 199 -7.76 -8.48 -9.61
CA PHE A 199 -6.51 -7.89 -9.16
C PHE A 199 -5.47 -8.02 -10.28
N ALA A 200 -4.73 -6.95 -10.58
CA ALA A 200 -3.73 -6.93 -11.64
C ALA A 200 -2.31 -6.89 -11.03
N TYR A 201 -1.59 -7.99 -11.14
CA TYR A 201 -0.24 -8.12 -10.60
C TYR A 201 0.84 -7.90 -11.67
N VAL A 202 1.82 -7.07 -11.36
CA VAL A 202 3.06 -6.85 -12.11
C VAL A 202 4.21 -7.46 -11.32
N SER A 203 4.90 -8.45 -11.90
CA SER A 203 5.95 -9.21 -11.20
C SER A 203 7.29 -8.46 -11.09
N ASP A 204 7.41 -7.30 -11.73
CA ASP A 204 8.59 -6.45 -11.59
C ASP A 204 8.58 -5.79 -10.20
N LYS A 205 9.76 -5.62 -9.62
CA LYS A 205 9.95 -4.88 -8.37
C LYS A 205 10.05 -3.40 -8.69
N LEU A 206 8.94 -2.67 -8.54
CA LEU A 206 8.80 -1.30 -8.99
C LEU A 206 8.63 -0.29 -7.84
N MET A 207 8.67 -0.75 -6.62
CA MET A 207 8.59 0.08 -5.43
C MET A 207 9.64 -0.36 -4.41
N CYS A 208 10.20 0.58 -3.68
CA CYS A 208 11.09 0.36 -2.55
C CYS A 208 10.37 0.66 -1.25
N HIS A 209 10.29 -0.33 -0.38
CA HIS A 209 9.87 -0.14 0.99
C HIS A 209 11.10 0.10 1.89
N ARG A 210 11.18 1.29 2.49
CA ARG A 210 12.26 1.63 3.41
C ARG A 210 11.98 1.11 4.81
N ILE A 211 13.00 0.48 5.39
CA ILE A 211 12.96 0.00 6.79
C ILE A 211 13.75 0.99 7.64
N HIS A 212 13.06 1.71 8.51
CA HIS A 212 13.65 2.66 9.47
C HIS A 212 12.93 2.63 10.82
N GLY A 213 13.58 3.15 11.86
CA GLY A 213 13.08 3.04 13.24
C GLY A 213 11.79 3.82 13.53
N GLU A 214 11.48 4.83 12.72
CA GLU A 214 10.30 5.70 12.89
C GLU A 214 9.06 5.22 12.13
N SER A 215 9.18 4.10 11.37
CA SER A 215 8.03 3.56 10.63
C SER A 215 6.90 3.15 11.59
N GLU A 216 5.64 3.32 11.17
CA GLU A 216 4.46 2.88 11.94
C GLU A 216 4.55 1.40 12.33
N THR A 217 5.11 0.57 11.45
CA THR A 217 5.35 -0.85 11.73
C THR A 217 6.22 -1.06 12.96
N SER A 218 7.28 -0.24 13.12
CA SER A 218 8.20 -0.34 14.26
C SER A 218 7.54 0.11 15.57
N LYS A 219 6.72 1.16 15.54
CA LYS A 219 6.01 1.70 16.72
C LYS A 219 4.93 0.76 17.24
N THR A 220 4.19 0.09 16.36
CA THR A 220 3.02 -0.74 16.71
C THR A 220 3.37 -2.16 17.17
N ILE A 221 4.62 -2.61 17.01
CA ILE A 221 5.09 -3.86 17.61
C ILE A 221 5.12 -3.75 19.15
N ALA A 222 5.37 -2.56 19.67
CA ALA A 222 5.56 -2.35 21.12
C ALA A 222 4.24 -2.39 21.94
N ASP A 223 3.07 -2.06 21.34
CA ASP A 223 1.79 -1.89 22.04
C ASP A 223 0.78 -3.04 21.91
N ASN A 224 1.19 -4.20 21.36
CA ASN A 224 0.34 -5.37 21.09
C ASN A 224 -0.86 -5.14 20.15
N THR A 225 -1.04 -3.95 19.57
CA THR A 225 -2.12 -3.64 18.63
C THR A 225 -2.02 -4.54 17.41
N ARG A 226 -0.80 -4.69 16.86
CA ARG A 226 -0.53 -5.57 15.73
C ARG A 226 -1.03 -6.99 15.95
N SER A 227 -0.71 -7.58 17.10
CA SER A 227 -1.10 -8.97 17.40
C SER A 227 -2.61 -9.15 17.47
N LYS A 228 -3.36 -8.15 17.94
CA LYS A 228 -4.82 -8.17 18.01
C LYS A 228 -5.44 -8.07 16.62
N GLU A 229 -4.97 -7.13 15.81
CA GLU A 229 -5.50 -6.92 14.46
C GLU A 229 -5.13 -8.06 13.52
N ASP A 230 -3.89 -8.56 13.54
CA ASP A 230 -3.48 -9.74 12.78
C ASP A 230 -4.33 -10.98 13.14
N LEU A 231 -4.60 -11.19 14.46
CA LEU A 231 -5.48 -12.28 14.89
C LEU A 231 -6.92 -12.10 14.37
N TYR A 232 -7.43 -10.88 14.41
CA TYR A 232 -8.75 -10.56 13.83
C TYR A 232 -8.77 -10.89 12.33
N MET A 233 -7.75 -10.49 11.57
CA MET A 233 -7.63 -10.82 10.14
C MET A 233 -7.64 -12.33 9.90
N TYR A 234 -6.86 -13.11 10.65
CA TYR A 234 -6.90 -14.57 10.52
C TYR A 234 -8.29 -15.15 10.83
N GLN A 235 -9.04 -14.57 11.78
CA GLN A 235 -10.39 -15.03 12.13
C GLN A 235 -11.45 -14.74 11.05
N LEU A 236 -11.21 -13.81 10.13
CA LEU A 236 -12.06 -13.61 8.94
C LEU A 236 -11.99 -14.79 7.97
N PHE A 237 -10.87 -15.52 7.95
CA PHE A 237 -10.61 -16.61 7.01
C PHE A 237 -10.70 -18.00 7.64
N TRP A 238 -10.44 -18.11 8.95
CA TRP A 238 -10.26 -19.39 9.64
C TRP A 238 -11.05 -19.49 10.93
N PRO A 239 -11.47 -20.70 11.34
CA PRO A 239 -12.00 -20.93 12.68
C PRO A 239 -11.02 -20.45 13.77
N LYS A 240 -11.54 -19.99 14.91
CA LYS A 240 -10.74 -19.37 15.99
C LYS A 240 -9.50 -20.17 16.42
N TRP A 241 -9.60 -21.50 16.46
CA TRP A 241 -8.49 -22.36 16.87
C TRP A 241 -7.35 -22.36 15.84
N MET A 242 -7.69 -22.40 14.54
CA MET A 242 -6.72 -22.36 13.43
C MET A 242 -6.10 -20.98 13.30
N ALA A 243 -6.88 -19.90 13.44
CA ALA A 243 -6.38 -18.54 13.45
C ALA A 243 -5.31 -18.33 14.53
N LYS A 244 -5.54 -18.87 15.77
CA LYS A 244 -4.54 -18.82 16.85
C LYS A 244 -3.27 -19.60 16.52
N LEU A 245 -3.37 -20.74 15.83
CA LEU A 245 -2.20 -21.53 15.42
C LEU A 245 -1.37 -20.78 14.37
N LEU A 246 -2.01 -20.25 13.33
CA LEU A 246 -1.35 -19.45 12.29
C LEU A 246 -0.67 -18.20 12.87
N MET A 247 -1.36 -17.51 13.77
CA MET A 247 -0.81 -16.34 14.46
C MET A 247 0.47 -16.67 15.24
N ARG A 248 0.53 -17.81 15.94
CA ARG A 248 1.74 -18.25 16.67
C ARG A 248 2.93 -18.47 15.72
N GLN A 249 2.70 -19.02 14.53
CA GLN A 249 3.75 -19.21 13.52
C GLN A 249 4.19 -17.87 12.92
N TYR A 250 3.24 -16.98 12.64
CA TYR A 250 3.51 -15.66 12.10
C TYR A 250 4.37 -14.81 13.03
N VAL A 251 4.05 -14.79 14.33
CA VAL A 251 4.86 -14.06 15.33
C VAL A 251 6.28 -14.64 15.44
N LYS A 252 6.46 -15.96 15.34
CA LYS A 252 7.80 -16.56 15.31
C LYS A 252 8.60 -16.10 14.11
N SER A 253 7.98 -16.04 12.93
CA SER A 253 8.65 -15.60 11.71
C SER A 253 9.05 -14.11 11.73
N GLN A 254 8.30 -13.27 12.42
CA GLN A 254 8.66 -11.86 12.61
C GLN A 254 9.90 -11.68 13.50
N LYS A 255 10.05 -12.50 14.55
CA LYS A 255 11.20 -12.43 15.48
C LYS A 255 12.51 -12.93 14.86
N THR A 256 12.45 -13.74 13.81
CA THR A 256 13.65 -14.27 13.13
C THR A 256 14.17 -13.35 12.02
N ASN A 257 13.49 -12.23 11.73
CA ASN A 257 13.84 -11.28 10.67
C ASN A 257 14.24 -9.89 11.20
N ASN A 258 14.29 -9.70 12.52
CA ASN A 258 14.88 -8.57 13.19
C ASN A 258 16.29 -8.95 13.67
#